data_38c1a80132d120b85986c6c3684302dd
#
_entry.id   38c1a80132d120b85986c6c3684302dd
#
_cell.length_a   1.000
_cell.length_b   1.000
_cell.length_c   1.000
_cell.angle_alpha   90.00
_cell.angle_beta   90.00
_cell.angle_gamma   90.00
#
_symmetry.space_group_name_H-M   'P 1'
#
loop_
_entity.id
_entity.type
_entity.pdbx_description
1 polymer ?
#
loop_
_entity_poly.entity_id
_entity_poly.type
_entity_poly.pdbx_seq_one_letter_code
_entity_poly.pdbx_strand_id
1 'polypeptide(L)'
;MLSLLGIIFFQILWIKGSLISQEQKFNEHVNMATYSASQDLMQENNDLMPMNKNDNITFPGNKLQMEFFRQSVAQKYNVDQVRKIINKAFDKHNLKDIPFEFAITSTSIIGDEMESENFYNLYTDSVNNQNHIVPLESQNASMEDGAAPQELLIVIVPHAKNFIWKSMTWLIVGAVFFTLIIISTFFYTVRALLKQKKLSEIKSDFINNMTHEFKTPLATISLAVDALKNEKVINDKAKTDYFTSIIKEENKRMNKQVEAILQAALLDNEAVQLDLKKMHVNELIKSALTNIELQVQEKNGKLQLKLDAVKDALLIDEVHFSNLVSNLLDNAVKYSKDNLVIKFSTQNAGDQFRIRIEDNGIGMNKETLGKIFEKFYRAHTGNIHNVKGFGLGLSYVKTMVDAHHGTIKAESTLGKGTVFTLNFPLAK
;
A
#
# COMPACT_ATOMS: atom_id res chain seq x y z
N MET A 1 0.53 -12.67 8.61
CA MET A 1 0.41 -11.93 9.87
C MET A 1 1.53 -12.24 10.86
N LEU A 2 1.80 -13.50 11.21
CA LEU A 2 2.89 -13.87 12.14
C LEU A 2 4.27 -13.33 11.75
N SER A 3 4.62 -13.38 10.47
CA SER A 3 5.90 -12.84 9.96
C SER A 3 6.03 -11.32 10.12
N LEU A 4 4.93 -10.58 9.93
CA LEU A 4 4.91 -9.12 10.11
C LEU A 4 5.11 -8.75 11.60
N LEU A 5 4.43 -9.46 12.51
CA LEU A 5 4.62 -9.30 13.95
C LEU A 5 6.06 -9.63 14.37
N GLY A 6 6.65 -10.67 13.77
CA GLY A 6 8.06 -11.02 14.00
C GLY A 6 9.02 -9.92 13.58
N ILE A 7 8.82 -9.30 12.44
CA ILE A 7 9.67 -8.20 11.95
C ILE A 7 9.57 -6.98 12.89
N ILE A 8 8.35 -6.59 13.29
CA ILE A 8 8.15 -5.48 14.23
C ILE A 8 8.81 -5.77 15.59
N PHE A 9 8.67 -6.99 16.09
CA PHE A 9 9.32 -7.41 17.33
C PHE A 9 10.85 -7.32 17.22
N PHE A 10 11.42 -7.81 16.12
CA PHE A 10 12.87 -7.71 15.88
C PHE A 10 13.34 -6.25 15.80
N GLN A 11 12.57 -5.36 15.17
CA GLN A 11 12.91 -3.94 15.11
C GLN A 11 12.92 -3.28 16.50
N ILE A 12 11.94 -3.61 17.35
CA ILE A 12 11.91 -3.11 18.74
C ILE A 12 13.15 -3.57 19.52
N LEU A 13 13.51 -4.85 19.40
CA LEU A 13 14.71 -5.38 20.04
C LEU A 13 15.99 -4.71 19.52
N TRP A 14 16.08 -4.48 18.23
CA TRP A 14 17.22 -3.84 17.60
C TRP A 14 17.37 -2.37 18.05
N ILE A 15 16.27 -1.60 18.10
CA ILE A 15 16.28 -0.22 18.61
C ILE A 15 16.72 -0.19 20.08
N LYS A 16 16.21 -1.11 20.90
CA LYS A 16 16.61 -1.23 22.31
C LYS A 16 18.09 -1.55 22.46
N GLY A 17 18.60 -2.49 21.69
CA GLY A 17 20.03 -2.84 21.69
C GLY A 17 20.92 -1.69 21.22
N SER A 18 20.47 -0.96 20.17
CA SER A 18 21.17 0.23 19.67
C SER A 18 21.21 1.35 20.73
N LEU A 19 20.14 1.56 21.50
CA LEU A 19 20.07 2.55 22.57
C LEU A 19 21.12 2.24 23.65
N ILE A 20 21.17 1.00 24.14
CA ILE A 20 22.15 0.57 25.14
C ILE A 20 23.59 0.75 24.63
N SER A 21 23.86 0.39 23.38
CA SER A 21 25.17 0.56 22.78
C SER A 21 25.58 2.03 22.65
N GLN A 22 24.64 2.93 22.30
CA GLN A 22 24.92 4.36 22.23
C GLN A 22 25.16 4.98 23.61
N GLU A 23 24.43 4.52 24.63
CA GLU A 23 24.65 4.95 26.02
C GLU A 23 26.04 4.55 26.51
N GLN A 24 26.46 3.32 26.27
CA GLN A 24 27.80 2.85 26.61
C GLN A 24 28.90 3.66 25.91
N LYS A 25 28.79 3.90 24.60
CA LYS A 25 29.75 4.71 23.84
C LYS A 25 29.82 6.15 24.36
N PHE A 26 28.66 6.74 24.63
CA PHE A 26 28.60 8.09 25.18
C PHE A 26 29.36 8.17 26.52
N ASN A 27 29.09 7.25 27.46
CA ASN A 27 29.74 7.20 28.75
C ASN A 27 31.25 6.95 28.62
N GLU A 28 31.67 6.10 27.68
CA GLU A 28 33.08 5.87 27.40
C GLU A 28 33.78 7.12 26.89
N HIS A 29 33.17 7.86 25.97
CA HIS A 29 33.71 9.13 25.47
C HIS A 29 33.81 10.18 26.59
N VAL A 30 32.80 10.29 27.46
CA VAL A 30 32.86 11.22 28.63
C VAL A 30 33.95 10.82 29.59
N ASN A 31 34.11 9.53 29.91
CA ASN A 31 35.18 9.04 30.74
C ASN A 31 36.57 9.34 30.17
N MET A 32 36.77 9.09 28.87
CA MET A 32 38.02 9.40 28.17
C MET A 32 38.31 10.90 28.16
N ALA A 33 37.29 11.74 27.94
CA ALA A 33 37.42 13.19 27.97
C ALA A 33 37.78 13.68 29.39
N THR A 34 37.10 13.16 30.42
CA THR A 34 37.41 13.50 31.81
C THR A 34 38.82 13.08 32.22
N TYR A 35 39.25 11.88 31.77
CA TYR A 35 40.64 11.40 32.00
C TYR A 35 41.66 12.27 31.24
N SER A 36 41.38 12.65 29.97
CA SER A 36 42.26 13.57 29.22
C SER A 36 42.37 14.94 29.93
N ALA A 37 41.24 15.47 30.43
CA ALA A 37 41.24 16.71 31.20
C ALA A 37 42.04 16.61 32.49
N SER A 38 41.95 15.49 33.22
CA SER A 38 42.76 15.27 34.44
C SER A 38 44.26 15.25 34.15
N GLN A 39 44.68 14.66 33.02
CA GLN A 39 46.06 14.65 32.61
C GLN A 39 46.55 16.06 32.19
N ASP A 40 45.75 16.81 31.42
CA ASP A 40 46.10 18.18 30.99
C ASP A 40 46.26 19.11 32.23
N LEU A 41 45.36 19.00 33.25
CA LEU A 41 45.47 19.73 34.51
C LEU A 41 46.76 19.42 35.29
N MET A 42 47.21 18.18 35.23
CA MET A 42 48.44 17.75 35.93
C MET A 42 49.70 18.06 35.17
N GLN A 43 49.69 18.02 33.83
CA GLN A 43 50.84 18.27 32.97
C GLN A 43 51.26 19.74 32.98
N GLU A 44 50.34 20.68 32.91
CA GLU A 44 50.56 22.11 33.06
C GLU A 44 51.07 22.43 34.49
N ASN A 45 50.87 21.51 35.46
CA ASN A 45 51.38 21.63 36.82
C ASN A 45 52.89 21.40 36.91
N ASN A 46 53.47 20.61 35.98
CA ASN A 46 54.91 20.28 36.00
C ASN A 46 55.79 21.33 35.29
N ASP A 47 55.22 22.18 34.39
CA ASP A 47 56.00 23.13 33.57
C ASP A 47 56.34 24.44 34.28
N LEU A 48 55.87 24.69 35.51
CA LEU A 48 56.02 25.98 36.18
C LEU A 48 57.00 26.02 37.35
N MET A 49 57.85 25.01 37.58
CA MET A 49 59.00 25.17 38.51
C MET A 49 60.35 25.19 37.76
N PRO A 50 60.92 26.38 37.47
CA PRO A 50 62.33 26.47 37.22
C PRO A 50 63.07 26.17 38.52
N MET A 51 63.49 24.90 38.73
CA MET A 51 64.48 24.62 39.76
C MET A 51 65.74 25.46 39.46
N ASN A 52 65.91 26.46 40.30
CA ASN A 52 67.14 27.23 40.29
C ASN A 52 68.30 26.26 40.69
N LYS A 53 69.15 25.94 39.69
CA LYS A 53 70.23 24.91 39.79
C LYS A 53 71.31 25.22 40.78
N ASN A 54 71.22 26.24 41.61
CA ASN A 54 72.28 26.74 42.45
C ASN A 54 72.13 26.60 44.00
N ASP A 55 71.10 25.96 44.47
CA ASP A 55 70.99 25.72 45.92
C ASP A 55 71.33 24.29 46.28
N ASN A 56 72.63 24.05 46.54
CA ASN A 56 73.15 22.87 47.21
C ASN A 56 72.65 22.80 48.63
N ILE A 57 71.38 22.50 48.86
CA ILE A 57 70.88 22.15 50.17
C ILE A 57 70.49 20.67 50.16
N THR A 58 71.45 19.80 50.42
CA THR A 58 71.28 18.39 50.73
C THR A 58 70.68 18.23 52.15
N PHE A 59 69.36 18.08 52.21
CA PHE A 59 68.70 17.58 53.43
C PHE A 59 68.45 16.09 53.24
N PRO A 60 69.02 15.22 54.07
CA PRO A 60 68.71 13.81 54.04
C PRO A 60 67.39 13.60 54.81
N GLY A 61 66.36 13.18 54.12
CA GLY A 61 65.24 12.55 54.82
C GLY A 61 63.87 13.22 54.80
N ASN A 62 63.45 13.92 53.73
CA ASN A 62 62.10 14.48 53.70
C ASN A 62 61.39 14.36 52.34
N LYS A 63 61.06 13.13 51.92
CA LYS A 63 60.01 12.89 50.95
C LYS A 63 58.68 13.44 51.43
N LEU A 64 58.38 13.34 52.73
CA LEU A 64 57.20 13.86 53.37
C LEU A 64 57.05 15.39 53.35
N GLN A 65 58.17 16.16 53.32
CA GLN A 65 58.09 17.64 53.21
C GLN A 65 57.82 18.11 51.81
N MET A 66 58.25 17.40 50.77
CA MET A 66 57.93 17.76 49.37
C MET A 66 56.45 17.54 49.06
N GLU A 67 55.77 16.62 49.68
CA GLU A 67 54.31 16.41 49.51
C GLU A 67 53.48 17.56 50.14
N PHE A 68 53.94 18.17 51.20
CA PHE A 68 53.27 19.32 51.85
C PHE A 68 53.36 20.62 51.07
N PHE A 69 54.25 20.73 50.09
CA PHE A 69 54.38 21.93 49.26
C PHE A 69 53.79 21.81 47.86
N ARG A 70 53.15 20.69 47.51
CA ARG A 70 52.37 20.60 46.27
C ARG A 70 51.14 21.48 46.38
N GLN A 71 51.09 22.58 45.60
CA GLN A 71 49.87 23.37 45.48
C GLN A 71 48.77 22.47 44.88
N SER A 72 47.60 22.49 45.49
CA SER A 72 46.44 21.79 44.99
C SER A 72 46.00 22.37 43.65
N VAL A 73 45.36 21.58 42.77
CA VAL A 73 44.81 22.07 41.51
C VAL A 73 43.78 23.17 41.77
N ALA A 74 43.03 23.07 42.87
CA ALA A 74 42.07 24.06 43.30
C ALA A 74 42.70 25.42 43.69
N GLN A 75 43.96 25.42 44.21
CA GLN A 75 44.70 26.65 44.53
C GLN A 75 45.37 27.28 43.31
N LYS A 76 45.70 26.49 42.29
CA LYS A 76 46.44 26.92 41.12
C LYS A 76 45.55 27.51 40.03
N TYR A 77 44.41 26.87 39.79
CA TYR A 77 43.51 27.27 38.71
C TYR A 77 42.25 27.93 39.24
N ASN A 78 41.65 28.81 38.49
CA ASN A 78 40.30 29.29 38.75
C ASN A 78 39.26 28.43 37.97
N VAL A 79 37.98 28.52 38.36
CA VAL A 79 36.88 27.75 37.78
C VAL A 79 36.83 27.89 36.26
N ASP A 80 37.10 29.07 35.71
CA ASP A 80 37.03 29.31 34.24
C ASP A 80 38.20 28.68 33.51
N GLN A 81 39.37 28.57 34.12
CA GLN A 81 40.53 27.90 33.53
C GLN A 81 40.30 26.39 33.45
N VAL A 82 39.81 25.80 34.56
CA VAL A 82 39.46 24.36 34.60
C VAL A 82 38.35 24.06 33.58
N ARG A 83 37.32 24.90 33.49
CA ARG A 83 36.25 24.78 32.50
C ARG A 83 36.78 24.76 31.07
N LYS A 84 37.76 25.62 30.75
CA LYS A 84 38.40 25.66 29.42
C LYS A 84 39.18 24.39 29.10
N ILE A 85 39.89 23.84 30.06
CA ILE A 85 40.66 22.60 29.92
C ILE A 85 39.70 21.41 29.69
N ILE A 86 38.63 21.32 30.46
CA ILE A 86 37.63 20.28 30.29
C ILE A 86 36.93 20.41 28.91
N ASN A 87 36.54 21.64 28.52
CA ASN A 87 35.96 21.88 27.20
C ASN A 87 36.87 21.42 26.06
N LYS A 88 38.18 21.74 26.15
CA LYS A 88 39.14 21.30 25.15
C LYS A 88 39.26 19.77 25.08
N ALA A 89 39.20 19.09 26.21
CA ALA A 89 39.18 17.63 26.28
C ALA A 89 37.88 17.05 25.69
N PHE A 90 36.74 17.66 25.99
CA PHE A 90 35.44 17.28 25.41
C PHE A 90 35.40 17.41 23.91
N ASP A 91 35.90 18.54 23.38
CA ASP A 91 36.02 18.75 21.92
C ASP A 91 36.88 17.67 21.24
N LYS A 92 38.01 17.31 21.86
CA LYS A 92 38.91 16.26 21.36
C LYS A 92 38.24 14.89 21.29
N HIS A 93 37.28 14.59 22.17
CA HIS A 93 36.58 13.30 22.24
C HIS A 93 35.18 13.35 21.62
N ASN A 94 34.91 14.28 20.68
CA ASN A 94 33.64 14.42 19.95
C ASN A 94 32.42 14.72 20.83
N LEU A 95 32.64 15.40 21.98
CA LEU A 95 31.58 15.83 22.92
C LEU A 95 31.34 17.33 22.81
N LYS A 96 31.48 17.90 21.62
CA LYS A 96 31.32 19.34 21.37
C LYS A 96 29.92 19.80 21.78
N ASP A 97 29.87 20.97 22.44
CA ASP A 97 28.64 21.65 22.88
C ASP A 97 27.81 20.84 23.91
N ILE A 98 28.40 19.83 24.57
CA ILE A 98 27.73 19.11 25.65
C ILE A 98 27.94 19.90 26.95
N PRO A 99 26.86 20.32 27.64
CA PRO A 99 26.98 21.00 28.91
C PRO A 99 27.49 20.03 29.97
N PHE A 100 28.37 20.53 30.81
CA PHE A 100 28.88 19.81 31.97
C PHE A 100 29.07 20.76 33.16
N GLU A 101 29.02 20.20 34.36
CA GLU A 101 29.47 20.85 35.59
C GLU A 101 30.54 19.97 36.22
N PHE A 102 31.42 20.57 37.02
CA PHE A 102 32.55 19.86 37.60
C PHE A 102 32.83 20.31 39.00
N ALA A 103 33.48 19.42 39.78
CA ALA A 103 34.13 19.76 41.04
C ALA A 103 35.49 19.10 41.12
N ILE A 104 36.40 19.75 41.80
CA ILE A 104 37.66 19.18 42.27
C ILE A 104 37.58 19.14 43.80
N THR A 105 37.66 17.93 44.34
CA THR A 105 37.56 17.70 45.80
C THR A 105 38.78 16.98 46.28
N SER A 106 39.24 17.36 47.46
CA SER A 106 40.33 16.68 48.15
C SER A 106 39.83 15.48 48.94
N THR A 107 40.60 14.40 48.92
CA THR A 107 40.35 13.24 49.79
C THR A 107 40.89 13.43 51.20
N SER A 108 41.62 14.53 51.46
CA SER A 108 42.17 14.91 52.78
C SER A 108 41.16 15.75 53.55
N ILE A 109 41.17 15.63 54.91
CA ILE A 109 40.30 16.37 55.86
C ILE A 109 40.53 17.91 55.75
N ILE A 110 41.69 18.34 55.24
CA ILE A 110 42.11 19.75 55.15
C ILE A 110 42.50 20.01 53.66
N GLY A 111 41.61 19.84 52.75
CA GLY A 111 41.85 20.08 51.31
C GLY A 111 40.97 21.19 50.78
N ASP A 112 41.50 21.94 49.81
CA ASP A 112 40.72 22.94 49.11
C ASP A 112 39.74 22.25 48.16
N GLU A 113 38.55 22.84 48.05
CA GLU A 113 37.50 22.39 47.17
C GLU A 113 37.19 23.47 46.14
N MET A 114 36.96 23.07 44.92
CA MET A 114 36.52 23.96 43.84
C MET A 114 35.30 23.32 43.17
N GLU A 115 34.22 24.07 43.03
CA GLU A 115 33.03 23.61 42.32
C GLU A 115 32.52 24.67 41.32
N SER A 116 31.90 24.21 40.27
CA SER A 116 31.18 25.04 39.33
C SER A 116 29.77 25.38 39.86
N GLU A 117 29.19 26.47 39.36
CA GLU A 117 28.01 27.15 39.91
C GLU A 117 26.81 26.23 40.20
N ASN A 118 26.52 25.26 39.32
CA ASN A 118 25.38 24.37 39.46
C ASN A 118 25.75 22.92 39.87
N PHE A 119 27.02 22.66 40.23
CA PHE A 119 27.50 21.31 40.51
C PHE A 119 26.69 20.62 41.61
N TYR A 120 26.48 21.25 42.74
CA TYR A 120 25.80 20.67 43.90
C TYR A 120 24.37 20.20 43.59
N ASN A 121 23.63 21.03 42.84
CA ASN A 121 22.25 20.73 42.42
C ASN A 121 22.18 19.49 41.50
N LEU A 122 23.14 19.36 40.59
CA LEU A 122 23.19 18.25 39.64
C LEU A 122 23.73 16.96 40.30
N TYR A 123 24.65 17.09 41.24
CA TYR A 123 25.22 15.96 41.96
C TYR A 123 24.18 15.23 42.83
N THR A 124 23.26 15.97 43.44
CA THR A 124 22.18 15.39 44.26
C THR A 124 21.13 14.66 43.43
N ASP A 125 20.97 14.96 42.11
CA ASP A 125 20.08 14.27 41.21
C ASP A 125 20.80 13.15 40.42
N SER A 126 21.21 12.12 41.13
CA SER A 126 21.93 10.97 40.54
C SER A 126 21.06 10.09 39.62
N VAL A 127 19.74 10.29 39.59
CA VAL A 127 18.81 9.55 38.70
C VAL A 127 18.89 10.03 37.26
N ASN A 128 19.03 11.35 37.07
CA ASN A 128 19.03 11.98 35.77
C ASN A 128 20.42 12.33 35.24
N ASN A 129 21.41 12.42 36.12
CA ASN A 129 22.77 12.84 35.84
C ASN A 129 23.75 11.70 36.11
N GLN A 130 24.76 11.59 35.24
CA GLN A 130 25.84 10.62 35.40
C GLN A 130 27.09 11.33 35.91
N ASN A 131 27.69 10.80 36.98
CA ASN A 131 28.91 11.31 37.59
C ASN A 131 30.11 10.53 37.06
N HIS A 132 31.11 11.23 36.53
CA HIS A 132 32.36 10.67 36.07
C HIS A 132 33.49 11.14 36.99
N ILE A 133 34.08 10.21 37.72
CA ILE A 133 35.07 10.50 38.74
C ILE A 133 36.43 9.98 38.28
N VAL A 134 37.42 10.87 38.25
CA VAL A 134 38.79 10.54 37.83
C VAL A 134 39.78 11.10 38.86
N PRO A 135 40.79 10.32 39.31
CA PRO A 135 41.83 10.83 40.20
C PRO A 135 42.72 11.80 39.45
N LEU A 136 43.14 12.86 40.15
CA LEU A 136 44.20 13.80 39.75
C LEU A 136 45.53 13.29 40.28
N GLU A 137 46.17 12.36 39.53
CA GLU A 137 47.44 11.75 39.86
C GLU A 137 48.55 12.15 38.90
N SER A 138 49.72 12.47 39.44
CA SER A 138 50.91 12.71 38.57
C SER A 138 51.42 11.39 38.01
N GLN A 139 51.78 11.36 36.73
CA GLN A 139 52.35 10.18 36.04
C GLN A 139 53.64 9.63 36.71
N ASN A 140 54.25 10.39 37.60
CA ASN A 140 55.49 10.01 38.29
C ASN A 140 55.23 9.43 39.71
N ALA A 141 53.99 9.28 40.15
CA ALA A 141 53.68 8.57 41.38
C ALA A 141 53.93 7.06 41.15
N SER A 142 55.02 6.53 41.61
CA SER A 142 55.31 5.10 41.58
C SER A 142 54.22 4.35 42.37
N MET A 143 53.69 3.28 41.83
CA MET A 143 52.66 2.42 42.45
C MET A 143 53.07 1.78 43.77
N GLU A 144 54.26 2.08 44.31
CA GLU A 144 54.75 1.51 45.54
C GLU A 144 54.26 2.16 46.83
N ASP A 145 53.65 3.34 46.73
CA ASP A 145 53.30 4.09 47.99
C ASP A 145 51.84 3.90 48.48
N GLY A 146 50.97 3.14 47.82
CA GLY A 146 49.63 2.79 48.37
C GLY A 146 48.77 3.95 48.91
N ALA A 147 49.16 5.19 48.65
CA ALA A 147 48.47 6.39 49.11
C ALA A 147 47.24 6.66 48.21
N ALA A 148 46.11 6.93 48.86
CA ALA A 148 44.91 7.35 48.13
C ALA A 148 45.17 8.64 47.32
N PRO A 149 44.57 8.83 46.14
CA PRO A 149 44.73 10.08 45.37
C PRO A 149 44.31 11.27 46.20
N GLN A 150 45.13 12.31 46.20
CA GLN A 150 44.89 13.47 47.04
C GLN A 150 43.72 14.33 46.54
N GLU A 151 43.47 14.33 45.25
CA GLU A 151 42.36 15.11 44.60
C GLU A 151 41.63 14.26 43.61
N LEU A 152 40.32 14.53 43.46
CA LEU A 152 39.42 13.88 42.49
C LEU A 152 38.76 14.96 41.63
N LEU A 153 38.79 14.74 40.30
CA LEU A 153 37.98 15.49 39.37
C LEU A 153 36.66 14.74 39.18
N ILE A 154 35.56 15.43 39.47
CA ILE A 154 34.20 14.92 39.26
C ILE A 154 33.59 15.77 38.14
N VAL A 155 33.17 15.14 37.07
CA VAL A 155 32.45 15.79 35.98
C VAL A 155 31.05 15.20 35.85
N ILE A 156 30.05 16.07 35.76
CA ILE A 156 28.64 15.70 35.64
C ILE A 156 28.12 16.21 34.31
N VAL A 157 27.51 15.30 33.55
CA VAL A 157 26.81 15.67 32.30
C VAL A 157 25.31 15.65 32.59
N PRO A 158 24.67 16.82 32.64
CA PRO A 158 23.23 16.90 32.84
C PRO A 158 22.45 16.37 31.65
N HIS A 159 21.37 15.65 31.94
CA HIS A 159 20.43 15.16 30.93
C HIS A 159 21.09 14.38 29.77
N ALA A 160 22.11 13.58 30.06
CA ALA A 160 22.85 12.78 29.08
C ALA A 160 21.92 11.97 28.14
N LYS A 161 20.81 11.46 28.67
CA LYS A 161 19.78 10.75 27.88
C LYS A 161 19.24 11.55 26.71
N ASN A 162 19.05 12.87 26.86
CA ASN A 162 18.51 13.71 25.77
C ASN A 162 19.47 13.78 24.57
N PHE A 163 20.78 13.81 24.84
CA PHE A 163 21.80 13.82 23.78
C PHE A 163 21.83 12.48 23.04
N ILE A 164 21.71 11.38 23.78
CA ILE A 164 21.65 10.04 23.21
C ILE A 164 20.40 9.90 22.31
N TRP A 165 19.22 10.30 22.77
CA TRP A 165 18.00 10.30 21.98
C TRP A 165 18.11 11.16 20.71
N LYS A 166 18.69 12.34 20.82
CA LYS A 166 18.91 13.24 19.66
C LYS A 166 19.82 12.61 18.61
N SER A 167 20.88 11.92 19.04
CA SER A 167 21.79 11.23 18.10
C SER A 167 21.11 10.06 17.36
N MET A 168 20.07 9.45 17.98
CA MET A 168 19.34 8.32 17.42
C MET A 168 18.11 8.71 16.56
N THR A 169 17.77 10.00 16.52
CA THR A 169 16.52 10.46 15.84
C THR A 169 16.41 9.97 14.40
N TRP A 170 17.46 10.09 13.60
CA TRP A 170 17.46 9.64 12.21
C TRP A 170 17.32 8.13 12.05
N LEU A 171 17.90 7.37 12.96
CA LEU A 171 17.79 5.92 12.98
C LEU A 171 16.35 5.49 13.31
N ILE A 172 15.72 6.14 14.28
CA ILE A 172 14.33 5.86 14.66
C ILE A 172 13.38 6.25 13.53
N VAL A 173 13.56 7.43 12.92
CA VAL A 173 12.76 7.87 11.76
C VAL A 173 12.90 6.88 10.60
N GLY A 174 14.13 6.43 10.30
CA GLY A 174 14.39 5.42 9.28
C GLY A 174 13.70 4.09 9.57
N ALA A 175 13.74 3.62 10.81
CA ALA A 175 13.08 2.39 11.24
C ALA A 175 11.54 2.47 11.09
N VAL A 176 10.94 3.59 11.52
CA VAL A 176 9.50 3.83 11.37
C VAL A 176 9.10 3.87 9.89
N PHE A 177 9.86 4.59 9.05
CA PHE A 177 9.61 4.67 7.61
C PHE A 177 9.68 3.29 6.94
N PHE A 178 10.69 2.50 7.27
CA PHE A 178 10.84 1.14 6.76
C PHE A 178 9.68 0.23 7.18
N THR A 179 9.23 0.35 8.43
CA THR A 179 8.05 -0.39 8.93
C THR A 179 6.79 -0.05 8.12
N LEU A 180 6.57 1.24 7.82
CA LEU A 180 5.42 1.68 7.02
C LEU A 180 5.45 1.11 5.60
N ILE A 181 6.63 1.03 4.97
CA ILE A 181 6.80 0.41 3.65
C ILE A 181 6.41 -1.08 3.70
N ILE A 182 6.90 -1.82 4.71
CA ILE A 182 6.59 -3.25 4.86
C ILE A 182 5.08 -3.46 5.03
N ILE A 183 4.43 -2.69 5.91
CA ILE A 183 2.99 -2.78 6.16
C ILE A 183 2.20 -2.47 4.87
N SER A 184 2.58 -1.42 4.14
CA SER A 184 1.93 -1.03 2.89
C SER A 184 2.07 -2.12 1.81
N THR A 185 3.28 -2.66 1.64
CA THR A 185 3.57 -3.75 0.69
C THR A 185 2.79 -5.01 1.04
N PHE A 186 2.74 -5.38 2.32
CA PHE A 186 1.96 -6.53 2.80
C PHE A 186 0.47 -6.36 2.49
N PHE A 187 -0.10 -5.19 2.80
CA PHE A 187 -1.51 -4.90 2.54
C PHE A 187 -1.83 -4.94 1.04
N TYR A 188 -0.95 -4.36 0.21
CA TYR A 188 -1.08 -4.41 -1.24
C TYR A 188 -1.05 -5.84 -1.78
N THR A 189 -0.09 -6.65 -1.32
CA THR A 189 0.06 -8.05 -1.73
C THR A 189 -1.16 -8.90 -1.35
N VAL A 190 -1.67 -8.76 -0.12
CA VAL A 190 -2.87 -9.48 0.33
C VAL A 190 -4.08 -9.08 -0.54
N ARG A 191 -4.24 -7.79 -0.83
CA ARG A 191 -5.34 -7.30 -1.67
C ARG A 191 -5.25 -7.83 -3.11
N ALA A 192 -4.03 -7.89 -3.66
CA ALA A 192 -3.78 -8.44 -5.00
C ALA A 192 -4.10 -9.94 -5.05
N LEU A 193 -3.67 -10.72 -4.05
CA LEU A 193 -3.97 -12.16 -3.95
C LEU A 193 -5.47 -12.44 -3.83
N LEU A 194 -6.19 -11.66 -3.00
CA LEU A 194 -7.64 -11.82 -2.87
C LEU A 194 -8.36 -11.49 -4.18
N LYS A 195 -7.92 -10.46 -4.92
CA LYS A 195 -8.45 -10.14 -6.24
C LYS A 195 -8.18 -11.26 -7.25
N GLN A 196 -6.96 -11.80 -7.25
CA GLN A 196 -6.57 -12.91 -8.14
C GLN A 196 -7.37 -14.18 -7.83
N LYS A 197 -7.54 -14.53 -6.55
CA LYS A 197 -8.36 -15.68 -6.13
C LYS A 197 -9.79 -15.53 -6.62
N LYS A 198 -10.41 -14.37 -6.41
CA LYS A 198 -11.77 -14.10 -6.88
C LYS A 198 -11.90 -14.21 -8.40
N LEU A 199 -10.93 -13.71 -9.16
CA LEU A 199 -10.91 -13.83 -10.61
C LEU A 199 -10.80 -15.30 -11.05
N SER A 200 -9.97 -16.09 -10.36
CA SER A 200 -9.83 -17.54 -10.62
C SER A 200 -11.13 -18.29 -10.35
N GLU A 201 -11.83 -17.99 -9.25
CA GLU A 201 -13.16 -18.57 -8.93
C GLU A 201 -14.17 -18.27 -10.02
N ILE A 202 -14.29 -16.98 -10.42
CA ILE A 202 -15.19 -16.54 -11.51
C ILE A 202 -14.86 -17.26 -12.82
N LYS A 203 -13.58 -17.43 -13.16
CA LYS A 203 -13.13 -18.16 -14.35
C LYS A 203 -13.49 -19.65 -14.30
N SER A 204 -13.35 -20.28 -13.13
CA SER A 204 -13.74 -21.68 -12.91
C SER A 204 -15.26 -21.86 -13.07
N ASP A 205 -16.06 -20.98 -12.47
CA ASP A 205 -17.52 -20.99 -12.58
C ASP A 205 -17.97 -20.80 -14.04
N PHE A 206 -17.27 -19.94 -14.78
CA PHE A 206 -17.52 -19.75 -16.22
C PHE A 206 -17.29 -21.02 -17.01
N ILE A 207 -16.13 -21.72 -16.80
CA ILE A 207 -15.82 -22.99 -17.50
C ILE A 207 -16.86 -24.05 -17.16
N ASN A 208 -17.25 -24.17 -15.89
CA ASN A 208 -18.25 -25.14 -15.48
C ASN A 208 -19.61 -24.84 -16.13
N ASN A 209 -20.04 -23.59 -16.15
CA ASN A 209 -21.28 -23.19 -16.78
C ASN A 209 -21.26 -23.42 -18.30
N MET A 210 -20.13 -23.13 -18.97
CA MET A 210 -19.94 -23.45 -20.39
C MET A 210 -20.11 -24.93 -20.67
N THR A 211 -19.46 -25.77 -19.86
CA THR A 211 -19.56 -27.22 -20.01
C THR A 211 -21.01 -27.70 -19.91
N HIS A 212 -21.76 -27.17 -18.96
CA HIS A 212 -23.18 -27.49 -18.79
C HIS A 212 -24.05 -26.99 -19.96
N GLU A 213 -23.82 -25.73 -20.41
CA GLU A 213 -24.57 -25.14 -21.52
C GLU A 213 -24.31 -25.82 -22.87
N PHE A 214 -23.12 -26.41 -23.09
CA PHE A 214 -22.83 -27.22 -24.27
C PHE A 214 -23.35 -28.66 -24.16
N LYS A 215 -23.34 -29.24 -22.97
CA LYS A 215 -23.79 -30.65 -22.78
C LYS A 215 -25.27 -30.82 -23.16
N THR A 216 -26.11 -29.87 -22.86
CA THR A 216 -27.56 -29.93 -23.13
C THR A 216 -27.87 -29.99 -24.64
N PRO A 217 -27.45 -29.04 -25.48
CA PRO A 217 -27.70 -29.07 -26.94
C PRO A 217 -27.07 -30.30 -27.59
N LEU A 218 -25.88 -30.73 -27.11
CA LEU A 218 -25.20 -31.91 -27.66
C LEU A 218 -26.02 -33.17 -27.37
N ALA A 219 -26.58 -33.32 -26.20
CA ALA A 219 -27.46 -34.44 -25.86
C ALA A 219 -28.76 -34.40 -26.68
N THR A 220 -29.36 -33.23 -26.87
CA THR A 220 -30.56 -33.08 -27.71
C THR A 220 -30.29 -33.45 -29.18
N ILE A 221 -29.17 -33.00 -29.75
CA ILE A 221 -28.73 -33.36 -31.12
C ILE A 221 -28.53 -34.88 -31.17
N SER A 222 -27.83 -35.52 -30.21
CA SER A 222 -27.60 -36.97 -30.17
C SER A 222 -28.91 -37.72 -30.17
N LEU A 223 -29.86 -37.34 -29.32
CA LEU A 223 -31.20 -37.99 -29.25
C LEU A 223 -31.97 -37.82 -30.58
N ALA A 224 -31.92 -36.63 -31.22
CA ALA A 224 -32.57 -36.42 -32.49
C ALA A 224 -31.94 -37.27 -33.62
N VAL A 225 -30.61 -37.43 -33.61
CA VAL A 225 -29.89 -38.29 -34.54
C VAL A 225 -30.23 -39.74 -34.32
N ASP A 226 -30.33 -40.18 -33.07
CA ASP A 226 -30.70 -41.57 -32.76
C ASP A 226 -32.16 -41.84 -33.12
N ALA A 227 -33.06 -40.89 -32.96
CA ALA A 227 -34.44 -40.99 -33.44
C ALA A 227 -34.52 -41.13 -34.96
N LEU A 228 -33.70 -40.39 -35.72
CA LEU A 228 -33.64 -40.46 -37.18
C LEU A 228 -33.11 -41.83 -37.69
N LYS A 229 -32.41 -42.62 -36.89
CA LYS A 229 -32.00 -43.99 -37.27
C LYS A 229 -33.13 -45.00 -37.21
N ASN A 230 -34.28 -44.66 -36.59
CA ASN A 230 -35.42 -45.56 -36.49
C ASN A 230 -36.20 -45.58 -37.82
N GLU A 231 -36.46 -46.79 -38.39
CA GLU A 231 -37.19 -46.97 -39.65
C GLU A 231 -38.59 -46.33 -39.65
N LYS A 232 -39.28 -46.29 -38.50
CA LYS A 232 -40.59 -45.63 -38.37
C LYS A 232 -40.54 -44.11 -38.41
N VAL A 233 -39.37 -43.52 -38.18
CA VAL A 233 -39.14 -42.11 -38.22
C VAL A 233 -38.63 -41.65 -39.59
N ILE A 234 -37.67 -42.42 -40.18
CA ILE A 234 -37.06 -42.06 -41.45
C ILE A 234 -38.07 -42.21 -42.63
N ASN A 235 -39.06 -43.12 -42.50
CA ASN A 235 -40.13 -43.30 -43.46
C ASN A 235 -41.31 -42.31 -43.26
N ASP A 236 -41.30 -41.50 -42.22
CA ASP A 236 -42.29 -40.46 -41.93
C ASP A 236 -41.65 -39.09 -42.14
N LYS A 237 -42.00 -38.42 -43.24
CA LYS A 237 -41.44 -37.12 -43.61
C LYS A 237 -41.66 -36.06 -42.55
N ALA A 238 -42.84 -36.03 -41.94
CA ALA A 238 -43.13 -35.02 -40.88
C ALA A 238 -42.24 -35.19 -39.65
N LYS A 239 -41.96 -36.42 -39.24
CA LYS A 239 -41.04 -36.72 -38.13
C LYS A 239 -39.59 -36.43 -38.49
N THR A 240 -39.20 -36.79 -39.73
CA THR A 240 -37.85 -36.47 -40.21
C THR A 240 -37.61 -34.99 -40.26
N ASP A 241 -38.52 -34.17 -40.79
CA ASP A 241 -38.44 -32.71 -40.78
C ASP A 241 -38.41 -32.15 -39.37
N TYR A 242 -39.19 -32.71 -38.44
CA TYR A 242 -39.18 -32.30 -37.01
C TYR A 242 -37.82 -32.51 -36.35
N PHE A 243 -37.23 -33.72 -36.43
CA PHE A 243 -35.95 -33.97 -35.81
C PHE A 243 -34.79 -33.25 -36.47
N THR A 244 -34.86 -33.06 -37.78
CA THR A 244 -33.90 -32.26 -38.56
C THR A 244 -33.96 -30.76 -38.15
N SER A 245 -35.17 -30.22 -37.89
CA SER A 245 -35.32 -28.87 -37.39
C SER A 245 -34.72 -28.69 -36.00
N ILE A 246 -34.89 -29.66 -35.08
CA ILE A 246 -34.26 -29.66 -33.77
C ILE A 246 -32.74 -29.61 -33.88
N ILE A 247 -32.14 -30.45 -34.73
CA ILE A 247 -30.69 -30.43 -34.96
C ILE A 247 -30.23 -29.08 -35.47
N LYS A 248 -30.95 -28.49 -36.43
CA LYS A 248 -30.64 -27.20 -37.02
C LYS A 248 -30.74 -26.07 -35.99
N GLU A 249 -31.75 -26.09 -35.14
CA GLU A 249 -31.95 -25.08 -34.08
C GLU A 249 -30.84 -25.17 -33.02
N GLU A 250 -30.52 -26.36 -32.51
CA GLU A 250 -29.47 -26.51 -31.52
C GLU A 250 -28.07 -26.19 -32.10
N ASN A 251 -27.80 -26.51 -33.36
CA ASN A 251 -26.57 -26.08 -34.04
C ASN A 251 -26.46 -24.55 -34.13
N LYS A 252 -27.55 -23.87 -34.56
CA LYS A 252 -27.59 -22.39 -34.57
C LYS A 252 -27.37 -21.79 -33.18
N ARG A 253 -27.91 -22.42 -32.17
CA ARG A 253 -27.72 -22.01 -30.77
C ARG A 253 -26.28 -22.19 -30.33
N MET A 254 -25.65 -23.34 -30.63
CA MET A 254 -24.24 -23.60 -30.31
C MET A 254 -23.31 -22.60 -31.01
N ASN A 255 -23.54 -22.29 -32.29
CA ASN A 255 -22.74 -21.29 -33.01
C ASN A 255 -22.83 -19.91 -32.33
N LYS A 256 -24.01 -19.45 -31.93
CA LYS A 256 -24.15 -18.19 -31.17
C LYS A 256 -23.36 -18.23 -29.84
N GLN A 257 -23.30 -19.38 -29.16
CA GLN A 257 -22.54 -19.54 -27.93
C GLN A 257 -21.03 -19.45 -28.21
N VAL A 258 -20.53 -20.11 -29.27
CA VAL A 258 -19.12 -20.04 -29.69
C VAL A 258 -18.73 -18.62 -30.04
N GLU A 259 -19.57 -17.89 -30.80
CA GLU A 259 -19.35 -16.50 -31.16
C GLU A 259 -19.23 -15.60 -29.88
N ALA A 260 -20.11 -15.80 -28.90
CA ALA A 260 -20.06 -15.05 -27.65
C ALA A 260 -18.76 -15.30 -26.87
N ILE A 261 -18.23 -16.52 -26.93
CA ILE A 261 -16.96 -16.89 -26.29
C ILE A 261 -15.78 -16.27 -27.05
N LEU A 262 -15.78 -16.33 -28.40
CA LEU A 262 -14.74 -15.72 -29.20
C LEU A 262 -14.70 -14.19 -29.02
N GLN A 263 -15.86 -13.54 -28.97
CA GLN A 263 -15.95 -12.13 -28.64
C GLN A 263 -15.35 -11.80 -27.27
N ALA A 264 -15.58 -12.66 -26.29
CA ALA A 264 -14.97 -12.48 -24.96
C ALA A 264 -13.44 -12.67 -24.95
N ALA A 265 -12.94 -13.62 -25.72
CA ALA A 265 -11.49 -13.85 -25.87
C ALA A 265 -10.79 -12.67 -26.56
N LEU A 266 -11.45 -12.05 -27.54
CA LEU A 266 -10.94 -10.84 -28.19
C LEU A 266 -10.85 -9.64 -27.24
N LEU A 267 -11.68 -9.60 -26.18
CA LEU A 267 -11.64 -8.55 -25.16
C LEU A 267 -10.43 -8.65 -24.22
N ASP A 268 -9.67 -9.76 -24.21
CA ASP A 268 -8.46 -9.92 -23.41
C ASP A 268 -7.22 -9.32 -24.11
N ASN A 269 -7.28 -9.07 -25.42
CA ASN A 269 -6.25 -8.35 -26.15
C ASN A 269 -6.51 -6.85 -26.06
N GLU A 270 -5.52 -6.09 -25.60
CA GLU A 270 -5.60 -4.65 -25.27
C GLU A 270 -5.97 -3.73 -26.45
N ALA A 271 -6.07 -4.24 -27.67
CA ALA A 271 -6.42 -3.45 -28.86
C ALA A 271 -7.46 -4.16 -29.72
N VAL A 272 -8.74 -3.85 -29.49
CA VAL A 272 -9.78 -4.19 -30.47
C VAL A 272 -9.57 -3.31 -31.69
N GLN A 273 -9.18 -3.91 -32.82
CA GLN A 273 -9.12 -3.18 -34.11
C GLN A 273 -10.53 -3.05 -34.66
N LEU A 274 -11.07 -1.82 -34.67
CA LEU A 274 -12.37 -1.50 -35.24
C LEU A 274 -12.22 -0.99 -36.68
N ASP A 275 -13.10 -1.44 -37.57
CA ASP A 275 -13.26 -0.87 -38.90
C ASP A 275 -14.27 0.30 -38.84
N LEU A 276 -13.79 1.46 -38.34
CA LEU A 276 -14.63 2.63 -38.11
C LEU A 276 -15.04 3.30 -39.42
N LYS A 277 -16.34 3.38 -39.69
CA LYS A 277 -16.93 4.05 -40.82
C LYS A 277 -17.95 5.08 -40.36
N LYS A 278 -18.11 6.16 -41.15
CA LYS A 278 -19.17 7.16 -40.92
C LYS A 278 -20.50 6.57 -41.36
N MET A 279 -21.40 6.33 -40.42
CA MET A 279 -22.67 5.65 -40.66
C MET A 279 -23.83 6.35 -39.95
N HIS A 280 -25.03 6.24 -40.54
CA HIS A 280 -26.29 6.67 -39.96
C HIS A 280 -26.84 5.58 -39.03
N VAL A 281 -26.70 5.78 -37.71
CA VAL A 281 -26.96 4.72 -36.74
C VAL A 281 -28.44 4.46 -36.47
N ASN A 282 -29.35 5.39 -36.81
CA ASN A 282 -30.77 5.16 -36.66
C ASN A 282 -31.27 3.99 -37.54
N GLU A 283 -30.68 3.75 -38.70
CA GLU A 283 -31.03 2.62 -39.57
C GLU A 283 -30.57 1.28 -38.98
N LEU A 284 -29.35 1.24 -38.47
CA LEU A 284 -28.82 0.05 -37.76
C LEU A 284 -29.65 -0.30 -36.52
N ILE A 285 -30.05 0.73 -35.77
CA ILE A 285 -30.92 0.56 -34.60
C ILE A 285 -32.29 0.00 -35.00
N LYS A 286 -32.90 0.49 -36.06
CA LYS A 286 -34.19 -0.04 -36.59
C LYS A 286 -34.05 -1.52 -36.96
N SER A 287 -32.98 -1.90 -37.65
CA SER A 287 -32.72 -3.30 -38.03
C SER A 287 -32.56 -4.20 -36.78
N ALA A 288 -31.80 -3.76 -35.77
CA ALA A 288 -31.66 -4.49 -34.51
C ALA A 288 -33.00 -4.65 -33.76
N LEU A 289 -33.82 -3.61 -33.76
CA LEU A 289 -35.15 -3.62 -33.10
C LEU A 289 -36.14 -4.55 -33.79
N THR A 290 -36.13 -4.63 -35.15
CA THR A 290 -36.97 -5.57 -35.91
C THR A 290 -36.72 -7.02 -35.50
N ASN A 291 -35.44 -7.38 -35.24
CA ASN A 291 -35.09 -8.72 -34.82
C ASN A 291 -35.59 -9.08 -33.42
N ILE A 292 -35.76 -8.09 -32.53
CA ILE A 292 -36.21 -8.32 -31.14
C ILE A 292 -37.72 -8.24 -30.98
N GLU A 293 -38.42 -7.60 -31.91
CA GLU A 293 -39.87 -7.35 -31.86
C GLU A 293 -40.68 -8.65 -31.74
N LEU A 294 -40.30 -9.68 -32.49
CA LEU A 294 -40.90 -11.02 -32.37
C LEU A 294 -40.78 -11.60 -30.97
N GLN A 295 -39.60 -11.51 -30.36
CA GLN A 295 -39.34 -12.02 -28.99
C GLN A 295 -40.13 -11.24 -27.94
N VAL A 296 -40.30 -9.93 -28.16
CA VAL A 296 -41.13 -9.08 -27.28
C VAL A 296 -42.60 -9.46 -27.38
N GLN A 297 -43.11 -9.75 -28.62
CA GLN A 297 -44.48 -10.18 -28.85
C GLN A 297 -44.75 -11.56 -28.24
N GLU A 298 -43.84 -12.51 -28.33
CA GLU A 298 -43.96 -13.84 -27.69
C GLU A 298 -44.15 -13.75 -26.17
N LYS A 299 -43.62 -12.68 -25.56
CA LYS A 299 -43.80 -12.39 -24.13
C LYS A 299 -44.97 -11.46 -23.83
N ASN A 300 -45.88 -11.25 -24.76
CA ASN A 300 -46.98 -10.29 -24.65
C ASN A 300 -46.49 -8.88 -24.27
N GLY A 301 -45.27 -8.54 -24.68
CA GLY A 301 -44.61 -7.27 -24.37
C GLY A 301 -44.93 -6.15 -25.33
N LYS A 302 -44.46 -4.94 -24.99
CA LYS A 302 -44.59 -3.73 -25.81
C LYS A 302 -43.22 -3.10 -26.03
N LEU A 303 -42.88 -2.82 -27.30
CA LEU A 303 -41.71 -2.04 -27.67
C LEU A 303 -42.16 -0.61 -28.00
N GLN A 304 -41.60 0.38 -27.26
CA GLN A 304 -41.86 1.79 -27.52
C GLN A 304 -40.60 2.42 -28.13
N LEU A 305 -40.72 2.91 -29.35
CA LEU A 305 -39.58 3.48 -30.09
C LEU A 305 -39.73 4.98 -30.27
N LYS A 306 -38.68 5.75 -29.92
CA LYS A 306 -38.61 7.19 -30.07
C LYS A 306 -37.25 7.62 -30.60
N LEU A 307 -37.10 7.78 -31.90
CA LEU A 307 -35.84 8.16 -32.56
C LEU A 307 -35.83 9.66 -32.88
N ASP A 308 -35.61 10.51 -31.83
CA ASP A 308 -35.65 11.96 -31.96
C ASP A 308 -34.29 12.59 -32.33
N ALA A 309 -33.23 11.81 -32.43
CA ALA A 309 -31.92 12.32 -32.83
C ALA A 309 -31.88 12.67 -34.31
N VAL A 310 -31.79 13.96 -34.62
CA VAL A 310 -31.69 14.47 -35.99
C VAL A 310 -30.27 14.24 -36.56
N LYS A 311 -29.24 14.43 -35.72
CA LYS A 311 -27.84 14.15 -36.08
C LYS A 311 -27.52 12.74 -35.62
N ASP A 312 -27.41 11.78 -36.55
CA ASP A 312 -27.21 10.36 -36.25
C ASP A 312 -25.98 9.76 -36.96
N ALA A 313 -25.14 10.61 -37.57
CA ALA A 313 -23.90 10.17 -38.19
C ALA A 313 -22.80 9.98 -37.12
N LEU A 314 -22.35 8.75 -36.95
CA LEU A 314 -21.27 8.38 -36.02
C LEU A 314 -20.13 7.71 -36.79
N LEU A 315 -18.91 7.72 -36.20
CA LEU A 315 -17.80 6.89 -36.60
C LEU A 315 -17.87 5.58 -35.83
N ILE A 316 -18.35 4.52 -36.45
CA ILE A 316 -18.61 3.23 -35.80
C ILE A 316 -18.21 2.05 -36.70
N ASP A 317 -17.94 0.91 -36.02
CA ASP A 317 -17.90 -0.39 -36.64
C ASP A 317 -19.31 -0.99 -36.64
N GLU A 318 -19.85 -1.25 -37.83
CA GLU A 318 -21.24 -1.70 -38.05
C GLU A 318 -21.57 -2.97 -37.26
N VAL A 319 -20.66 -3.97 -37.32
CA VAL A 319 -20.88 -5.28 -36.73
C VAL A 319 -20.86 -5.16 -35.19
N HIS A 320 -19.84 -4.49 -34.68
CA HIS A 320 -19.69 -4.32 -33.26
C HIS A 320 -20.75 -3.42 -32.63
N PHE A 321 -21.16 -2.37 -33.31
CA PHE A 321 -22.24 -1.49 -32.84
C PHE A 321 -23.60 -2.21 -32.87
N SER A 322 -23.92 -2.96 -33.91
CA SER A 322 -25.16 -3.77 -34.01
C SER A 322 -25.21 -4.83 -32.89
N ASN A 323 -24.09 -5.52 -32.64
CA ASN A 323 -23.98 -6.52 -31.58
C ASN A 323 -24.12 -5.88 -30.16
N LEU A 324 -23.58 -4.69 -29.95
CA LEU A 324 -23.72 -3.94 -28.70
C LEU A 324 -25.20 -3.62 -28.40
N VAL A 325 -25.94 -3.10 -29.40
CA VAL A 325 -27.38 -2.78 -29.28
C VAL A 325 -28.18 -4.07 -29.03
N SER A 326 -27.92 -5.13 -29.79
CA SER A 326 -28.58 -6.43 -29.65
C SER A 326 -28.34 -7.03 -28.24
N ASN A 327 -27.11 -6.98 -27.69
CA ASN A 327 -26.82 -7.47 -26.34
C ASN A 327 -27.65 -6.75 -25.27
N LEU A 328 -27.84 -5.44 -25.37
CA LEU A 328 -28.65 -4.68 -24.39
C LEU A 328 -30.13 -5.04 -24.51
N LEU A 329 -30.64 -5.18 -25.74
CA LEU A 329 -32.04 -5.55 -25.99
C LEU A 329 -32.31 -7.00 -25.55
N ASP A 330 -31.42 -7.94 -25.86
CA ASP A 330 -31.52 -9.33 -25.43
C ASP A 330 -31.54 -9.41 -23.89
N ASN A 331 -30.73 -8.61 -23.19
CA ASN A 331 -30.77 -8.52 -21.73
C ASN A 331 -32.13 -7.99 -21.23
N ALA A 332 -32.69 -6.97 -21.84
CA ALA A 332 -34.00 -6.44 -21.48
C ALA A 332 -35.09 -7.50 -21.61
N VAL A 333 -35.09 -8.29 -22.72
CA VAL A 333 -36.04 -9.40 -22.88
C VAL A 333 -35.77 -10.54 -21.90
N LYS A 334 -34.53 -10.89 -21.69
CA LYS A 334 -34.10 -12.03 -20.87
C LYS A 334 -34.44 -11.85 -19.39
N TYR A 335 -34.25 -10.65 -18.85
CA TYR A 335 -34.50 -10.31 -17.45
C TYR A 335 -35.85 -9.63 -17.23
N SER A 336 -36.74 -9.71 -18.23
CA SER A 336 -38.10 -9.20 -18.12
C SER A 336 -38.97 -10.08 -17.22
N LYS A 337 -40.04 -9.44 -16.72
CA LYS A 337 -41.21 -10.09 -16.12
C LYS A 337 -42.30 -10.26 -17.19
N ASP A 338 -43.40 -10.87 -16.79
CA ASP A 338 -44.62 -10.83 -17.60
C ASP A 338 -45.02 -9.35 -17.88
N ASN A 339 -45.60 -9.11 -19.06
CA ASN A 339 -45.90 -7.76 -19.56
C ASN A 339 -44.66 -6.87 -19.73
N LEU A 340 -43.66 -7.39 -20.44
CA LEU A 340 -42.44 -6.66 -20.81
C LEU A 340 -42.74 -5.33 -21.51
N VAL A 341 -42.12 -4.25 -21.02
CA VAL A 341 -42.11 -2.96 -21.68
C VAL A 341 -40.66 -2.52 -21.90
N ILE A 342 -40.26 -2.39 -23.16
CA ILE A 342 -38.96 -1.82 -23.52
C ILE A 342 -39.21 -0.44 -24.14
N LYS A 343 -38.55 0.61 -23.60
CA LYS A 343 -38.53 1.94 -24.24
C LYS A 343 -37.14 2.17 -24.80
N PHE A 344 -37.08 2.38 -26.08
CA PHE A 344 -35.84 2.72 -26.79
C PHE A 344 -35.95 4.15 -27.32
N SER A 345 -34.99 5.00 -26.94
CA SER A 345 -34.99 6.39 -27.44
C SER A 345 -33.60 6.84 -27.87
N THR A 346 -33.54 7.67 -28.89
CA THR A 346 -32.34 8.40 -29.28
C THR A 346 -32.58 9.90 -29.24
N GLN A 347 -31.54 10.66 -28.83
CA GLN A 347 -31.59 12.13 -28.82
C GLN A 347 -30.18 12.71 -29.01
N ASN A 348 -30.10 13.93 -29.51
CA ASN A 348 -28.86 14.68 -29.49
C ASN A 348 -28.67 15.40 -28.14
N ALA A 349 -27.53 15.30 -27.54
CA ALA A 349 -27.15 15.97 -26.28
C ALA A 349 -25.83 16.74 -26.51
N GLY A 350 -25.96 17.98 -27.01
CA GLY A 350 -24.79 18.74 -27.48
C GLY A 350 -24.15 18.05 -28.68
N ASP A 351 -22.83 17.81 -28.63
CA ASP A 351 -22.07 17.13 -29.67
C ASP A 351 -22.07 15.59 -29.51
N GLN A 352 -23.03 15.06 -28.77
CA GLN A 352 -23.15 13.61 -28.52
C GLN A 352 -24.49 13.08 -29.04
N PHE A 353 -24.44 11.86 -29.57
CA PHE A 353 -25.60 11.04 -29.84
C PHE A 353 -25.86 10.15 -28.62
N ARG A 354 -27.05 10.27 -28.03
CA ARG A 354 -27.46 9.53 -26.87
C ARG A 354 -28.48 8.47 -27.21
N ILE A 355 -28.22 7.24 -26.75
CA ILE A 355 -29.15 6.12 -26.75
C ILE A 355 -29.59 5.86 -25.32
N ARG A 356 -30.89 5.69 -25.11
CA ARG A 356 -31.47 5.28 -23.80
C ARG A 356 -32.34 4.06 -24.03
N ILE A 357 -32.07 3.01 -23.28
CA ILE A 357 -32.81 1.74 -23.27
C ILE A 357 -33.32 1.53 -21.85
N GLU A 358 -34.65 1.48 -21.69
CA GLU A 358 -35.33 1.31 -20.40
C GLU A 358 -36.20 0.05 -20.46
N ASP A 359 -36.05 -0.85 -19.48
CA ASP A 359 -36.89 -2.02 -19.27
C ASP A 359 -37.62 -1.96 -17.93
N ASN A 360 -38.72 -2.67 -17.81
CA ASN A 360 -39.48 -2.87 -16.57
C ASN A 360 -39.19 -4.23 -15.93
N GLY A 361 -38.01 -4.80 -16.14
CA GLY A 361 -37.61 -6.12 -15.66
C GLY A 361 -37.41 -6.23 -14.16
N ILE A 362 -36.66 -7.25 -13.73
CA ILE A 362 -36.40 -7.54 -12.32
C ILE A 362 -35.55 -6.47 -11.62
N GLY A 363 -34.79 -5.69 -12.39
CA GLY A 363 -33.85 -4.70 -11.86
C GLY A 363 -32.69 -5.32 -11.06
N MET A 364 -31.88 -4.45 -10.47
CA MET A 364 -30.65 -4.82 -9.77
C MET A 364 -30.49 -4.07 -8.46
N ASN A 365 -29.84 -4.67 -7.47
CA ASN A 365 -29.39 -4.00 -6.26
C ASN A 365 -28.07 -3.22 -6.51
N LYS A 366 -27.65 -2.37 -5.59
CA LYS A 366 -26.46 -1.52 -5.72
C LYS A 366 -25.17 -2.33 -5.89
N GLU A 367 -25.05 -3.47 -5.21
CA GLU A 367 -23.87 -4.32 -5.29
C GLU A 367 -23.73 -4.95 -6.69
N THR A 368 -24.82 -5.52 -7.19
CA THR A 368 -24.90 -6.07 -8.56
C THR A 368 -24.61 -4.99 -9.59
N LEU A 369 -25.26 -3.82 -9.47
CA LEU A 369 -25.09 -2.70 -10.40
C LEU A 369 -23.62 -2.24 -10.52
N GLY A 370 -22.87 -2.29 -9.42
CA GLY A 370 -21.45 -1.94 -9.41
C GLY A 370 -20.55 -2.94 -10.16
N LYS A 371 -21.04 -4.14 -10.46
CA LYS A 371 -20.26 -5.26 -11.02
C LYS A 371 -20.73 -5.74 -12.39
N ILE A 372 -21.84 -5.22 -12.91
CA ILE A 372 -22.47 -5.75 -14.15
C ILE A 372 -21.59 -5.69 -15.40
N PHE A 373 -20.60 -4.80 -15.42
CA PHE A 373 -19.64 -4.67 -16.50
C PHE A 373 -18.36 -5.50 -16.30
N GLU A 374 -18.22 -6.17 -15.13
CA GLU A 374 -17.10 -7.10 -14.90
C GLU A 374 -17.28 -8.35 -15.76
N LYS A 375 -16.19 -8.84 -16.38
CA LYS A 375 -16.19 -10.07 -17.19
C LYS A 375 -16.63 -11.27 -16.35
N PHE A 376 -17.48 -12.12 -16.93
CA PHE A 376 -18.02 -13.35 -16.32
C PHE A 376 -18.93 -13.11 -15.11
N TYR A 377 -19.18 -11.85 -14.71
CA TYR A 377 -20.04 -11.56 -13.58
C TYR A 377 -21.50 -11.90 -13.89
N ARG A 378 -22.12 -12.61 -12.95
CA ARG A 378 -23.55 -12.92 -12.94
C ARG A 378 -24.10 -12.65 -11.54
N ALA A 379 -25.26 -12.02 -11.46
CA ALA A 379 -25.96 -11.85 -10.19
C ALA A 379 -26.39 -13.24 -9.66
N HIS A 380 -25.94 -13.62 -8.48
CA HIS A 380 -26.44 -14.80 -7.78
C HIS A 380 -27.79 -14.45 -7.17
N THR A 381 -28.85 -14.61 -7.92
CA THR A 381 -30.22 -14.43 -7.45
C THR A 381 -30.81 -15.78 -7.09
N GLY A 382 -30.42 -16.33 -5.92
CA GLY A 382 -31.04 -17.52 -5.29
C GLY A 382 -31.51 -18.60 -6.28
N ASN A 383 -32.82 -18.81 -6.40
CA ASN A 383 -33.44 -19.86 -7.22
C ASN A 383 -33.58 -19.54 -8.73
N ILE A 384 -33.02 -18.44 -9.25
CA ILE A 384 -33.13 -18.11 -10.69
C ILE A 384 -31.92 -18.69 -11.45
N HIS A 385 -31.69 -19.99 -11.32
CA HIS A 385 -30.75 -20.74 -12.19
C HIS A 385 -31.19 -20.83 -13.66
N ASN A 386 -32.45 -20.43 -13.99
CA ASN A 386 -33.02 -20.60 -15.33
C ASN A 386 -32.64 -19.55 -16.36
N VAL A 387 -31.89 -18.50 -15.99
CA VAL A 387 -31.51 -17.47 -16.97
C VAL A 387 -30.19 -17.83 -17.62
N LYS A 388 -30.22 -18.44 -18.83
CA LYS A 388 -29.05 -18.90 -19.58
C LYS A 388 -28.13 -17.76 -19.99
N GLY A 389 -26.78 -17.96 -19.92
CA GLY A 389 -25.77 -17.05 -20.45
C GLY A 389 -24.47 -16.98 -19.66
N PHE A 390 -23.43 -16.47 -20.30
CA PHE A 390 -22.04 -16.56 -19.85
C PHE A 390 -21.52 -15.38 -19.02
N GLY A 391 -22.33 -14.32 -18.83
CA GLY A 391 -21.89 -13.10 -18.12
C GLY A 391 -20.91 -12.25 -18.92
N LEU A 392 -20.92 -12.35 -20.25
CA LEU A 392 -20.00 -11.67 -21.15
C LEU A 392 -20.62 -10.50 -21.92
N GLY A 393 -21.96 -10.47 -22.06
CA GLY A 393 -22.65 -9.50 -22.90
C GLY A 393 -22.44 -8.04 -22.46
N LEU A 394 -22.59 -7.73 -21.15
CA LEU A 394 -22.44 -6.35 -20.67
C LEU A 394 -20.98 -5.89 -20.61
N SER A 395 -20.03 -6.79 -20.33
CA SER A 395 -18.61 -6.47 -20.43
C SER A 395 -18.18 -6.18 -21.87
N TYR A 396 -18.71 -6.95 -22.86
CA TYR A 396 -18.55 -6.66 -24.28
C TYR A 396 -19.12 -5.28 -24.63
N VAL A 397 -20.35 -5.00 -24.22
CA VAL A 397 -20.97 -3.67 -24.43
C VAL A 397 -20.07 -2.56 -23.91
N LYS A 398 -19.58 -2.66 -22.68
CA LYS A 398 -18.70 -1.64 -22.09
C LYS A 398 -17.42 -1.44 -22.91
N THR A 399 -16.74 -2.53 -23.27
CA THR A 399 -15.51 -2.46 -24.08
C THR A 399 -15.78 -1.85 -25.46
N MET A 400 -16.87 -2.23 -26.13
CA MET A 400 -17.20 -1.69 -27.45
C MET A 400 -17.60 -0.21 -27.38
N VAL A 401 -18.34 0.21 -26.36
CA VAL A 401 -18.65 1.61 -26.14
C VAL A 401 -17.37 2.43 -25.93
N ASP A 402 -16.44 1.94 -25.10
CA ASP A 402 -15.16 2.60 -24.85
C ASP A 402 -14.29 2.66 -26.12
N ALA A 403 -14.25 1.58 -26.92
CA ALA A 403 -13.51 1.52 -28.17
C ALA A 403 -14.06 2.49 -29.24
N HIS A 404 -15.37 2.78 -29.22
CA HIS A 404 -16.01 3.81 -30.03
C HIS A 404 -15.96 5.21 -29.39
N HIS A 405 -15.10 5.44 -28.40
CA HIS A 405 -14.96 6.70 -27.67
C HIS A 405 -16.25 7.19 -27.00
N GLY A 406 -17.17 6.26 -26.70
CA GLY A 406 -18.43 6.55 -26.02
C GLY A 406 -18.36 6.39 -24.51
N THR A 407 -19.49 6.59 -23.87
CA THR A 407 -19.68 6.33 -22.43
C THR A 407 -20.98 5.55 -22.21
N ILE A 408 -20.99 4.63 -21.24
CA ILE A 408 -22.19 3.91 -20.83
C ILE A 408 -22.43 4.08 -19.33
N LYS A 409 -23.68 4.33 -18.97
CA LYS A 409 -24.16 4.39 -17.60
C LYS A 409 -25.36 3.46 -17.44
N ALA A 410 -25.44 2.75 -16.32
CA ALA A 410 -26.59 1.93 -15.95
C ALA A 410 -27.21 2.47 -14.66
N GLU A 411 -28.54 2.55 -14.63
CA GLU A 411 -29.34 2.90 -13.47
C GLU A 411 -30.38 1.80 -13.27
N SER A 412 -30.50 1.25 -12.07
CA SER A 412 -31.42 0.17 -11.79
C SER A 412 -31.91 0.19 -10.36
N THR A 413 -33.14 -0.26 -10.17
CA THR A 413 -33.75 -0.48 -8.86
C THR A 413 -34.40 -1.87 -8.88
N LEU A 414 -34.10 -2.66 -7.86
CA LEU A 414 -34.66 -4.01 -7.74
C LEU A 414 -36.19 -3.96 -7.78
N GLY A 415 -36.79 -4.77 -8.64
CA GLY A 415 -38.23 -4.85 -8.86
C GLY A 415 -38.84 -3.81 -9.81
N LYS A 416 -38.04 -2.77 -10.24
CA LYS A 416 -38.57 -1.68 -11.10
C LYS A 416 -38.00 -1.71 -12.52
N GLY A 417 -36.90 -2.42 -12.77
CA GLY A 417 -36.23 -2.50 -14.07
C GLY A 417 -34.90 -1.78 -14.14
N THR A 418 -34.40 -1.61 -15.36
CA THR A 418 -33.06 -1.06 -15.62
C THR A 418 -33.11 -0.03 -16.75
N VAL A 419 -32.24 0.97 -16.65
CA VAL A 419 -32.02 1.98 -17.69
C VAL A 419 -30.55 1.99 -18.06
N PHE A 420 -30.25 1.72 -19.32
CA PHE A 420 -28.91 1.94 -19.91
C PHE A 420 -28.91 3.24 -20.71
N THR A 421 -27.92 4.08 -20.47
CA THR A 421 -27.70 5.33 -21.21
C THR A 421 -26.31 5.29 -21.82
N LEU A 422 -26.24 5.36 -23.17
CA LEU A 422 -25.00 5.40 -23.92
C LEU A 422 -24.87 6.76 -24.60
N ASN A 423 -23.66 7.30 -24.65
CA ASN A 423 -23.37 8.51 -25.37
C ASN A 423 -22.19 8.25 -26.32
N PHE A 424 -22.30 8.66 -27.57
CA PHE A 424 -21.25 8.56 -28.58
C PHE A 424 -20.97 9.95 -29.19
N PRO A 425 -19.71 10.27 -29.52
CA PRO A 425 -19.40 11.51 -30.20
C PRO A 425 -19.99 11.51 -31.62
N LEU A 426 -20.56 12.62 -32.06
CA LEU A 426 -21.01 12.78 -33.42
C LEU A 426 -19.81 12.81 -34.40
N ALA A 427 -19.96 12.20 -35.56
CA ALA A 427 -18.96 12.31 -36.60
C ALA A 427 -18.88 13.75 -37.11
N LYS A 428 -17.68 14.32 -37.05
CA LYS A 428 -17.42 15.64 -37.63
C LYS A 428 -17.46 15.62 -39.15
#